data_d69d80696e96a83c4a30793b152b484d
#
_entry.id   d69d80696e96a83c4a30793b152b484d
#
_cell.length_a   1.000
_cell.length_b   1.000
_cell.length_c   1.000
_cell.angle_alpha   90.00
_cell.angle_beta   90.00
_cell.angle_gamma   90.00
#
_symmetry.space_group_name_H-M   'P 1'
#
loop_
_entity.id
_entity.type
_entity.pdbx_description
1 polymer ?
#
loop_
_entity_poly.entity_id
_entity_poly.type
_entity_poly.pdbx_seq_one_letter_code
_entity_poly.pdbx_strand_id
1 'polypeptide(L)' 'ISKAAASRALDAVVDSVTGALKAGDSLTLVGFGTFSVRHREARAGRNPKTGEAIQIKAANVPAFKAGKALKDAVN' A
#
# COMPACT_ATOMS: atom_id res chain seq x y z
N ILE A 1 -2.85 13.99 23.76
CA ILE A 1 -1.92 14.78 22.95
C ILE A 1 -2.68 15.76 22.07
N SER A 2 -2.01 16.82 21.63
CA SER A 2 -2.64 17.81 20.74
C SER A 2 -2.86 17.25 19.34
N LYS A 3 -3.78 17.86 18.59
CA LYS A 3 -4.00 17.49 17.20
C LYS A 3 -2.74 17.66 16.36
N ALA A 4 -1.96 18.72 16.62
CA ALA A 4 -0.71 18.96 15.90
C ALA A 4 0.31 17.88 16.18
N ALA A 5 0.44 17.43 17.45
CA ALA A 5 1.36 16.34 17.80
C ALA A 5 0.91 15.01 17.18
N ALA A 6 -0.40 14.72 17.21
CA ALA A 6 -0.96 13.52 16.60
C ALA A 6 -0.76 13.51 15.08
N SER A 7 -0.94 14.65 14.42
CA SER A 7 -0.73 14.80 12.99
C SER A 7 0.73 14.56 12.62
N ARG A 8 1.67 15.11 13.38
CA ARG A 8 3.10 14.86 13.14
C ARG A 8 3.47 13.40 13.35
N ALA A 9 2.91 12.75 14.35
CA ALA A 9 3.16 11.34 14.59
C ALA A 9 2.62 10.48 13.44
N LEU A 10 1.42 10.80 12.95
CA LEU A 10 0.83 10.12 11.80
C LEU A 10 1.65 10.34 10.53
N ASP A 11 2.11 11.57 10.28
CA ASP A 11 2.96 11.86 9.13
C ASP A 11 4.25 11.06 9.18
N ALA A 12 4.85 10.90 10.36
CA ALA A 12 6.06 10.09 10.52
C ALA A 12 5.80 8.62 10.18
N VAL A 13 4.64 8.08 10.59
CA VAL A 13 4.26 6.71 10.25
C VAL A 13 4.07 6.56 8.74
N VAL A 14 3.34 7.48 8.12
CA VAL A 14 3.11 7.46 6.68
C VAL A 14 4.42 7.56 5.90
N ASP A 15 5.32 8.44 6.31
CA ASP A 15 6.62 8.60 5.67
C ASP A 15 7.47 7.32 5.82
N SER A 16 7.42 6.68 6.98
CA SER A 16 8.16 5.43 7.22
C SER A 16 7.64 4.31 6.33
N VAL A 17 6.32 4.17 6.22
CA VAL A 17 5.69 3.17 5.33
C VAL A 17 6.06 3.46 3.88
N THR A 18 5.92 4.71 3.44
CA THR A 18 6.23 5.11 2.08
C THR A 18 7.69 4.83 1.74
N GLY A 19 8.61 5.19 2.63
CA GLY A 19 10.04 4.96 2.44
C GLY A 19 10.39 3.47 2.33
N ALA A 20 9.80 2.64 3.18
CA ALA A 20 10.02 1.20 3.13
C ALA A 20 9.52 0.59 1.82
N LEU A 21 8.33 0.98 1.38
CA LEU A 21 7.77 0.46 0.12
C LEU A 21 8.53 0.96 -1.10
N LYS A 22 9.02 2.19 -1.09
CA LYS A 22 9.88 2.71 -2.16
C LYS A 22 11.17 1.91 -2.29
N ALA A 23 11.70 1.42 -1.19
CA ALA A 23 12.90 0.57 -1.18
C ALA A 23 12.60 -0.89 -1.55
N GLY A 24 11.35 -1.25 -1.77
CA GLY A 24 10.95 -2.62 -2.06
C GLY A 24 10.82 -3.50 -0.84
N ASP A 25 10.85 -2.91 0.35
CA ASP A 25 10.73 -3.63 1.61
C ASP A 25 9.27 -3.71 2.06
N SER A 26 9.01 -4.54 3.05
CA SER A 26 7.73 -4.58 3.74
C SER A 26 7.88 -3.98 5.14
N LEU A 27 6.75 -3.58 5.72
CA LEU A 27 6.71 -3.04 7.07
C LEU A 27 5.55 -3.68 7.83
N THR A 28 5.85 -4.32 8.95
CA THR A 28 4.84 -4.98 9.77
C THR A 28 4.62 -4.21 11.06
N LEU A 29 3.34 -3.88 11.33
CA LEU A 29 2.90 -3.37 12.61
C LEU A 29 2.22 -4.53 13.33
N VAL A 30 2.87 -5.05 14.36
CA VAL A 30 2.43 -6.26 15.06
C VAL A 30 0.99 -6.11 15.54
N GLY A 31 0.13 -7.08 15.18
CA GLY A 31 -1.28 -7.06 15.53
C GLY A 31 -2.15 -6.17 14.65
N PHE A 32 -1.58 -5.20 13.95
CA PHE A 32 -2.32 -4.28 13.08
C PHE A 32 -2.35 -4.79 11.65
N GLY A 33 -1.19 -4.99 11.04
CA GLY A 33 -1.10 -5.48 9.68
C GLY A 33 0.27 -5.29 9.07
N THR A 34 0.38 -5.70 7.81
CA THR A 34 1.63 -5.62 7.07
C THR A 34 1.42 -4.82 5.79
N PHE A 35 2.28 -3.82 5.59
CA PHE A 35 2.35 -3.07 4.34
C PHE A 35 3.43 -3.71 3.46
N SER A 36 3.10 -3.91 2.20
CA SER A 36 4.03 -4.51 1.25
C SER A 36 3.85 -3.87 -0.12
N VAL A 37 4.78 -4.18 -1.02
CA VAL A 37 4.71 -3.70 -2.39
C VAL A 37 4.81 -4.90 -3.32
N ARG A 38 3.97 -4.92 -4.35
CA ARG A 38 3.98 -5.93 -5.40
C ARG A 38 4.41 -5.29 -6.70
N HIS A 39 5.29 -5.96 -7.42
CA HIS A 39 5.64 -5.55 -8.75
C HIS A 39 4.61 -6.10 -9.74
N ARG A 40 4.06 -5.23 -10.58
CA ARG A 40 3.18 -5.62 -11.67
C ARG A 40 3.93 -5.45 -12.98
N GLU A 41 4.10 -6.54 -13.71
CA GLU A 41 4.75 -6.53 -15.01
C GLU A 41 3.93 -5.74 -16.04
N ALA A 42 4.64 -5.14 -17.01
CA ALA A 42 3.98 -4.55 -18.15
C ALA A 42 3.24 -5.63 -18.92
N ARG A 43 2.04 -5.29 -19.41
CA ARG A 43 1.23 -6.23 -20.18
C ARG A 43 0.39 -5.49 -21.20
N ALA A 44 -0.02 -6.22 -22.25
CA ALA A 44 -0.99 -5.72 -23.20
C ALA A 44 -2.40 -5.89 -22.63
N GLY A 45 -3.24 -4.91 -22.84
CA GLY A 45 -4.64 -4.96 -22.44
C GLY A 45 -5.52 -4.37 -23.52
N ARG A 46 -6.82 -4.27 -23.27
CA ARG A 46 -7.77 -3.65 -24.18
C ARG A 46 -8.62 -2.64 -23.44
N ASN A 47 -8.90 -1.53 -24.10
CA ASN A 47 -9.85 -0.55 -23.60
C ASN A 47 -11.25 -1.15 -23.69
N PRO A 48 -11.96 -1.34 -22.57
CA PRO A 48 -13.29 -1.97 -22.59
C PRO A 48 -14.35 -1.14 -23.33
N LYS A 49 -14.13 0.16 -23.52
CA LYS A 49 -15.07 1.01 -24.25
C LYS A 49 -14.85 1.00 -25.73
N THR A 50 -13.61 0.96 -26.18
CA THR A 50 -13.27 1.08 -27.62
C THR A 50 -12.76 -0.22 -28.21
N GLY A 51 -12.36 -1.17 -27.39
CA GLY A 51 -11.74 -2.41 -27.86
C GLY A 51 -10.32 -2.26 -28.36
N GLU A 52 -9.77 -1.05 -28.31
CA GLU A 52 -8.40 -0.79 -28.76
C GLU A 52 -7.38 -1.45 -27.83
N ALA A 53 -6.29 -1.93 -28.42
CA ALA A 53 -5.17 -2.46 -27.64
C ALA A 53 -4.45 -1.32 -26.93
N ILE A 54 -4.18 -1.52 -25.64
CA ILE A 54 -3.43 -0.56 -24.82
C ILE A 54 -2.27 -1.26 -24.16
N GLN A 55 -1.22 -0.49 -23.86
CA GLN A 55 -0.07 -0.99 -23.14
C GLN A 55 -0.20 -0.59 -21.67
N ILE A 56 -0.33 -1.57 -20.80
CA ILE A 56 -0.33 -1.33 -19.35
C ILE A 56 1.11 -1.38 -18.86
N LYS A 57 1.60 -0.26 -18.37
CA LYS A 57 2.99 -0.15 -17.92
C LYS A 57 3.23 -0.96 -16.65
N ALA A 58 4.47 -1.44 -16.48
CA ALA A 58 4.91 -2.01 -15.22
C ALA A 58 4.75 -0.98 -14.09
N ALA A 59 4.36 -1.45 -12.93
CA ALA A 59 4.18 -0.57 -11.78
C ALA A 59 4.41 -1.36 -10.48
N ASN A 60 4.80 -0.63 -9.44
CA ASN A 60 4.83 -1.17 -8.09
C ASN A 60 3.53 -0.77 -7.40
N VAL A 61 2.81 -1.75 -6.89
CA VAL A 61 1.48 -1.55 -6.30
C VAL A 61 1.56 -1.78 -4.80
N PRO A 62 1.24 -0.78 -3.97
CA PRO A 62 1.22 -0.97 -2.53
C PRO A 62 0.04 -1.86 -2.13
N ALA A 63 0.25 -2.67 -1.08
CA ALA A 63 -0.77 -3.56 -0.56
C ALA A 63 -0.73 -3.55 0.97
N PHE A 64 -1.87 -3.78 1.58
CA PHE A 64 -2.00 -3.91 3.02
C PHE A 64 -2.75 -5.19 3.36
N LYS A 65 -2.17 -5.97 4.27
CA LYS A 65 -2.82 -7.17 4.79
C LYS A 65 -3.10 -6.95 6.27
N ALA A 66 -4.38 -6.96 6.66
CA ALA A 66 -4.77 -6.76 8.04
C ALA A 66 -4.27 -7.90 8.93
N GLY A 67 -3.78 -7.54 10.11
CA GLY A 67 -3.38 -8.50 11.12
C GLY A 67 -4.56 -9.09 11.86
N LYS A 68 -4.32 -10.17 12.58
CA LYS A 68 -5.40 -10.86 13.30
C LYS A 68 -6.10 -9.97 14.31
N ALA A 69 -5.34 -9.22 15.11
CA ALA A 69 -5.91 -8.35 16.13
C ALA A 69 -6.84 -7.28 15.51
N LEU A 70 -6.44 -6.72 14.37
CA LEU A 70 -7.29 -5.75 13.69
C LEU A 70 -8.56 -6.40 13.15
N LYS A 71 -8.45 -7.57 12.55
CA LYS A 71 -9.61 -8.32 12.05
C LYS A 71 -10.58 -8.65 13.18
N ASP A 72 -10.05 -9.10 14.32
CA ASP A 72 -10.87 -9.45 15.49
C ASP A 72 -11.55 -8.22 16.08
N ALA A 73 -10.89 -7.06 16.05
CA ALA A 73 -11.44 -5.82 16.60
C ALA A 73 -12.65 -5.32 15.81
N VAL A 74 -12.74 -5.60 14.52
CA VAL A 74 -13.84 -5.13 13.66
C VAL A 74 -14.93 -6.18 13.42
N ASN A 75 -14.75 -7.36 13.96
CA ASN A 75 -15.73 -8.47 13.84
C ASN A 75 -16.36 -8.87 15.15
#